data_71dd11be6ed8bfcd60ec0240432fe470
#
_entry.id   71dd11be6ed8bfcd60ec0240432fe470
#
_cell.length_a   1.000
_cell.length_b   1.000
_cell.length_c   1.000
_cell.angle_alpha   90.00
_cell.angle_beta   90.00
_cell.angle_gamma   90.00
#
_symmetry.space_group_name_H-M   'P 1'
#
loop_
_entity.id
_entity.type
_entity.pdbx_description
1 polymer ?
#
loop_
_entity_poly.entity_id
_entity_poly.type
_entity_poly.pdbx_seq_one_letter_code
_entity_poly.pdbx_strand_id
1 'polypeptide(L)'
;LEKLFLMDKKNFTNYDWIQAILLYGLNAGTHKAALFKTLAKFHKIGKSTIQWNDLAKTYLDLYIERLKKDPRPQQSNPFRRSVQEHIFYKLKLNKIKKDEAIEIMSKEGFNDVVPRFQSFGRDSNTLKNHFYEFDHGKKIILTNNFLSLTSTEIDELKDQAEMKHNMLEGAYLIKRDNFVLENDKRAIYLKKGTERKDLSNQREFLTAYQGNICFLCGQHLVKNETAPVEHLLQRHILQHDQEWNLTVSH
;
A
#
# COMPACT_ATOMS: atom_id res chain seq x y z
N LEU A 1 0.62 -10.99 -10.97
CA LEU A 1 0.71 -9.64 -11.58
C LEU A 1 0.53 -9.68 -13.10
N GLU A 2 1.15 -10.64 -13.81
CA GLU A 2 0.97 -10.75 -15.27
C GLU A 2 -0.46 -11.09 -15.70
N LYS A 3 -1.22 -11.87 -14.93
CA LYS A 3 -2.63 -12.18 -15.24
C LYS A 3 -3.57 -10.96 -15.12
N LEU A 4 -3.28 -9.99 -14.24
CA LEU A 4 -4.02 -8.71 -14.22
C LEU A 4 -3.68 -7.82 -15.43
N PHE A 5 -2.49 -8.02 -16.04
CA PHE A 5 -2.13 -7.37 -17.30
C PHE A 5 -2.92 -7.93 -18.50
N LEU A 6 -3.54 -9.11 -18.38
CA LEU A 6 -4.37 -9.75 -19.41
C LEU A 6 -5.86 -9.38 -19.31
N MET A 7 -6.30 -8.70 -18.26
CA MET A 7 -7.64 -8.11 -18.22
C MET A 7 -7.71 -6.99 -19.25
N ASP A 8 -8.75 -7.00 -20.06
CA ASP A 8 -8.98 -6.01 -21.09
C ASP A 8 -9.17 -4.63 -20.43
N LYS A 9 -8.07 -3.88 -20.34
CA LYS A 9 -8.03 -2.54 -19.72
C LYS A 9 -8.99 -1.54 -20.39
N LYS A 10 -9.50 -1.86 -21.58
CA LYS A 10 -10.47 -1.04 -22.32
C LYS A 10 -11.80 -0.91 -21.60
N ASN A 11 -12.11 -1.86 -20.68
CA ASN A 11 -13.39 -1.91 -19.98
C ASN A 11 -13.28 -1.46 -18.51
N PHE A 12 -12.13 -0.96 -18.05
CA PHE A 12 -11.99 -0.51 -16.67
C PHE A 12 -12.81 0.75 -16.41
N THR A 13 -13.66 0.69 -15.39
CA THR A 13 -14.35 1.86 -14.84
C THR A 13 -13.38 2.73 -14.02
N ASN A 14 -13.81 3.93 -13.64
CA ASN A 14 -13.03 4.80 -12.74
C ASN A 14 -12.79 4.12 -11.38
N TYR A 15 -13.78 3.37 -10.89
CA TYR A 15 -13.66 2.55 -9.69
C TYR A 15 -12.56 1.50 -9.82
N ASP A 16 -12.57 0.71 -10.91
CA ASP A 16 -11.58 -0.36 -11.15
C ASP A 16 -10.16 0.18 -11.21
N TRP A 17 -9.97 1.34 -11.83
CA TRP A 17 -8.66 1.97 -11.90
C TRP A 17 -8.13 2.42 -10.54
N ILE A 18 -8.97 3.03 -9.69
CA ILE A 18 -8.55 3.42 -8.34
C ILE A 18 -8.29 2.18 -7.49
N GLN A 19 -9.14 1.17 -7.57
CA GLN A 19 -8.92 -0.11 -6.90
C GLN A 19 -7.57 -0.72 -7.32
N ALA A 20 -7.25 -0.73 -8.62
CA ALA A 20 -5.99 -1.23 -9.13
C ALA A 20 -4.79 -0.43 -8.60
N ILE A 21 -4.87 0.91 -8.55
CA ILE A 21 -3.84 1.77 -7.97
C ILE A 21 -3.60 1.45 -6.50
N LEU A 22 -4.68 1.29 -5.72
CA LEU A 22 -4.60 1.05 -4.28
C LEU A 22 -4.05 -0.33 -3.96
N LEU A 23 -4.59 -1.37 -4.59
CA LEU A 23 -4.28 -2.75 -4.24
C LEU A 23 -3.01 -3.27 -4.90
N TYR A 24 -2.76 -2.91 -6.16
CA TYR A 24 -1.70 -3.50 -6.99
C TYR A 24 -0.62 -2.49 -7.42
N GLY A 25 -0.80 -1.21 -7.13
CA GLY A 25 0.21 -0.19 -7.39
C GLY A 25 1.49 -0.41 -6.60
N LEU A 26 2.62 0.04 -7.15
CA LEU A 26 3.90 0.02 -6.43
C LEU A 26 3.82 0.90 -5.18
N ASN A 27 4.06 0.30 -4.01
CA ASN A 27 3.98 0.97 -2.73
C ASN A 27 5.32 0.85 -1.98
N ALA A 28 6.13 1.91 -2.01
CA ALA A 28 7.30 2.06 -1.13
C ALA A 28 6.91 2.53 0.28
N GLY A 29 5.66 2.94 0.47
CA GLY A 29 5.09 3.42 1.73
C GLY A 29 3.56 3.38 1.69
N THR A 30 2.94 3.78 2.79
CA THR A 30 1.48 3.85 2.96
C THR A 30 0.84 5.05 2.23
N HIS A 31 1.65 5.83 1.54
CA HIS A 31 1.33 7.17 1.05
C HIS A 31 0.16 7.22 0.07
N LYS A 32 0.04 6.25 -0.86
CA LYS A 32 -1.07 6.19 -1.83
C LYS A 32 -2.40 5.98 -1.13
N ALA A 33 -2.47 5.04 -0.19
CA ALA A 33 -3.67 4.78 0.58
C ALA A 33 -4.09 6.01 1.40
N ALA A 34 -3.13 6.71 2.02
CA ALA A 34 -3.38 7.93 2.78
C ALA A 34 -3.83 9.08 1.87
N LEU A 35 -3.23 9.26 0.69
CA LEU A 35 -3.64 10.29 -0.26
C LEU A 35 -5.06 10.04 -0.76
N PHE A 36 -5.39 8.80 -1.15
CA PHE A 36 -6.76 8.48 -1.55
C PHE A 36 -7.77 8.82 -0.45
N LYS A 37 -7.53 8.39 0.80
CA LYS A 37 -8.41 8.70 1.93
C LYS A 37 -8.57 10.21 2.15
N THR A 38 -7.53 10.99 1.86
CA THR A 38 -7.56 12.46 1.94
C THR A 38 -8.43 13.05 0.83
N LEU A 39 -8.23 12.62 -0.42
CA LEU A 39 -9.04 13.08 -1.56
C LEU A 39 -10.52 12.69 -1.40
N ALA A 40 -10.78 11.49 -0.90
CA ALA A 40 -12.14 11.02 -0.60
C ALA A 40 -12.87 11.89 0.43
N LYS A 41 -12.17 12.44 1.43
CA LYS A 41 -12.76 13.41 2.38
C LYS A 41 -13.23 14.68 1.66
N PHE A 42 -12.42 15.21 0.72
CA PHE A 42 -12.79 16.39 -0.05
C PHE A 42 -13.93 16.11 -1.05
N HIS A 43 -13.92 14.95 -1.67
CA HIS A 43 -15.03 14.49 -2.53
C HIS A 43 -16.36 14.48 -1.76
N LYS A 44 -16.40 13.91 -0.55
CA LYS A 44 -17.62 13.82 0.26
C LYS A 44 -18.23 15.17 0.64
N ILE A 45 -17.41 16.21 0.74
CA ILE A 45 -17.88 17.58 1.00
C ILE A 45 -18.09 18.39 -0.28
N GLY A 46 -18.05 17.76 -1.47
CA GLY A 46 -18.26 18.38 -2.75
C GLY A 46 -17.16 19.37 -3.19
N LYS A 47 -15.96 19.27 -2.62
CA LYS A 47 -14.85 20.19 -2.91
C LYS A 47 -13.98 19.64 -4.05
N SER A 48 -14.13 20.19 -5.25
CA SER A 48 -13.35 19.80 -6.44
C SER A 48 -11.96 20.43 -6.49
N THR A 49 -11.80 21.64 -5.98
CA THR A 49 -10.50 22.35 -5.93
C THR A 49 -10.00 22.38 -4.50
N ILE A 50 -8.84 21.76 -4.26
CA ILE A 50 -8.24 21.58 -2.94
C ILE A 50 -6.97 22.43 -2.89
N GLN A 51 -6.92 23.40 -2.00
CA GLN A 51 -5.69 24.17 -1.77
C GLN A 51 -4.62 23.26 -1.16
N TRP A 52 -3.36 23.48 -1.53
CA TRP A 52 -2.25 22.62 -1.12
C TRP A 52 -2.09 22.54 0.42
N ASN A 53 -2.35 23.65 1.10
CA ASN A 53 -2.31 23.70 2.56
C ASN A 53 -3.45 22.90 3.21
N ASP A 54 -4.65 22.92 2.62
CA ASP A 54 -5.78 22.12 3.09
C ASP A 54 -5.50 20.63 2.91
N LEU A 55 -4.89 20.28 1.76
CA LEU A 55 -4.44 18.92 1.50
C LEU A 55 -3.42 18.48 2.54
N ALA A 56 -2.40 19.31 2.80
CA ALA A 56 -1.34 19.03 3.76
C ALA A 56 -1.87 18.84 5.18
N LYS A 57 -2.77 19.73 5.61
CA LYS A 57 -3.43 19.64 6.90
C LYS A 57 -4.22 18.35 7.06
N THR A 58 -5.11 18.05 6.09
CA THR A 58 -6.00 16.87 6.14
C THR A 58 -5.19 15.56 6.09
N TYR A 59 -4.17 15.52 5.25
CA TYR A 59 -3.28 14.38 5.12
C TYR A 59 -2.44 14.15 6.39
N LEU A 60 -1.89 15.21 6.97
CA LEU A 60 -1.14 15.16 8.21
C LEU A 60 -2.01 14.71 9.39
N ASP A 61 -3.24 15.23 9.51
CA ASP A 61 -4.17 14.85 10.58
C ASP A 61 -4.47 13.35 10.55
N LEU A 62 -4.64 12.77 9.36
CA LEU A 62 -4.83 11.33 9.20
C LEU A 62 -3.65 10.52 9.78
N TYR A 63 -2.41 10.95 9.51
CA TYR A 63 -1.24 10.28 10.05
C TYR A 63 -1.06 10.50 11.56
N ILE A 64 -1.36 11.70 12.05
CA ILE A 64 -1.28 11.98 13.50
C ILE A 64 -2.27 11.10 14.27
N GLU A 65 -3.52 11.02 13.83
CA GLU A 65 -4.53 10.16 14.45
C GLU A 65 -4.08 8.69 14.46
N ARG A 66 -3.56 8.22 13.33
CA ARG A 66 -3.10 6.86 13.16
C ARG A 66 -1.89 6.53 14.05
N LEU A 67 -0.85 7.35 13.99
CA LEU A 67 0.39 7.15 14.73
C LEU A 67 0.23 7.37 16.25
N LYS A 68 -0.78 8.14 16.68
CA LYS A 68 -1.16 8.24 18.11
C LYS A 68 -1.74 6.93 18.62
N LYS A 69 -2.57 6.27 17.79
CA LYS A 69 -3.21 5.01 18.15
C LYS A 69 -2.20 3.86 18.16
N ASP A 70 -1.39 3.76 17.11
CA ASP A 70 -0.40 2.70 16.94
C ASP A 70 0.77 3.22 16.08
N PRO A 71 1.96 3.45 16.65
CA PRO A 71 3.09 4.07 15.95
C PRO A 71 3.86 3.07 15.07
N ARG A 72 3.22 2.55 14.03
CA ARG A 72 3.82 1.63 13.07
C ARG A 72 4.62 2.35 11.98
N PRO A 73 5.61 1.67 11.35
CA PRO A 73 6.37 2.24 10.23
C PRO A 73 5.47 2.56 9.04
N GLN A 74 5.72 3.70 8.40
CA GLN A 74 4.93 4.18 7.26
C GLN A 74 5.65 3.98 5.91
N GLN A 75 6.85 3.42 5.91
CA GLN A 75 7.61 3.10 4.71
C GLN A 75 8.43 1.83 4.84
N SER A 76 8.80 1.24 3.70
CA SER A 76 9.46 -0.07 3.61
C SER A 76 10.93 -0.07 4.05
N ASN A 77 11.59 1.09 4.14
CA ASN A 77 12.98 1.18 4.58
C ASN A 77 13.05 1.15 6.11
N PRO A 78 13.62 0.09 6.73
CA PRO A 78 13.65 -0.07 8.17
C PRO A 78 14.55 0.94 8.90
N PHE A 79 15.48 1.57 8.19
CA PHE A 79 16.45 2.53 8.76
C PHE A 79 15.99 3.97 8.70
N ARG A 80 14.94 4.26 7.97
CA ARG A 80 14.52 5.63 7.70
C ARG A 80 13.06 5.81 8.06
N ARG A 81 12.77 6.86 8.84
CA ARG A 81 11.40 7.31 9.04
C ARG A 81 10.89 8.05 7.82
N SER A 82 9.62 7.90 7.51
CA SER A 82 8.94 8.74 6.53
C SER A 82 8.85 10.19 7.04
N VAL A 83 8.57 11.13 6.14
CA VAL A 83 8.33 12.54 6.50
C VAL A 83 7.21 12.64 7.54
N GLN A 84 6.14 11.88 7.38
CA GLN A 84 4.98 11.84 8.26
C GLN A 84 5.33 11.37 9.68
N GLU A 85 6.10 10.29 9.78
CA GLU A 85 6.62 9.79 11.07
C GLU A 85 7.53 10.82 11.72
N HIS A 86 8.40 11.46 10.94
CA HIS A 86 9.34 12.46 11.45
C HIS A 86 8.60 13.67 12.03
N ILE A 87 7.60 14.17 11.32
CA ILE A 87 6.74 15.28 11.80
C ILE A 87 5.98 14.86 13.06
N PHE A 88 5.38 13.66 13.06
CA PHE A 88 4.66 13.15 14.22
C PHE A 88 5.52 13.11 15.49
N TYR A 89 6.74 12.58 15.39
CA TYR A 89 7.63 12.52 16.55
C TYR A 89 8.11 13.91 17.00
N LYS A 90 8.35 14.85 16.07
CA LYS A 90 8.68 16.24 16.43
C LYS A 90 7.50 16.91 17.20
N LEU A 91 6.26 16.71 16.74
CA LEU A 91 5.06 17.19 17.42
C LEU A 91 4.91 16.55 18.80
N LYS A 92 5.06 15.22 18.90
CA LYS A 92 4.97 14.48 20.17
C LYS A 92 5.99 14.96 21.22
N LEU A 93 7.16 15.39 20.76
CA LEU A 93 8.23 15.91 21.61
C LEU A 93 8.16 17.45 21.80
N ASN A 94 7.08 18.10 21.38
CA ASN A 94 6.90 19.56 21.41
C ASN A 94 8.05 20.35 20.75
N LYS A 95 8.74 19.77 19.77
CA LYS A 95 9.84 20.41 19.03
C LYS A 95 9.37 21.34 17.91
N ILE A 96 8.14 21.15 17.44
CA ILE A 96 7.49 22.00 16.44
C ILE A 96 6.02 22.21 16.81
N LYS A 97 5.44 23.31 16.33
CA LYS A 97 4.01 23.59 16.43
C LYS A 97 3.22 22.97 15.25
N LYS A 98 1.91 22.92 15.37
CA LYS A 98 1.03 22.33 14.35
C LYS A 98 1.15 23.04 12.99
N ASP A 99 1.23 24.37 12.99
CA ASP A 99 1.32 25.15 11.74
C ASP A 99 2.64 24.89 11.02
N GLU A 100 3.75 24.82 11.76
CA GLU A 100 5.07 24.43 11.22
C GLU A 100 5.05 23.00 10.67
N ALA A 101 4.35 22.08 11.36
CA ALA A 101 4.18 20.71 10.88
C ALA A 101 3.41 20.65 9.55
N ILE A 102 2.37 21.48 9.38
CA ILE A 102 1.63 21.58 8.12
C ILE A 102 2.52 22.17 7.02
N GLU A 103 3.34 23.16 7.33
CA GLU A 103 4.28 23.75 6.38
C GLU A 103 5.32 22.73 5.89
N ILE A 104 5.93 21.96 6.80
CA ILE A 104 6.87 20.88 6.44
C ILE A 104 6.16 19.83 5.57
N MET A 105 4.93 19.41 5.95
CA MET A 105 4.15 18.47 5.18
C MET A 105 3.84 18.99 3.78
N SER A 106 3.49 20.27 3.66
CA SER A 106 3.23 20.95 2.39
C SER A 106 4.46 20.97 1.47
N LYS A 107 5.65 21.15 2.01
CA LYS A 107 6.91 21.22 1.25
C LYS A 107 7.47 19.85 0.89
N GLU A 108 7.38 18.88 1.78
CA GLU A 108 8.13 17.62 1.65
C GLU A 108 7.23 16.39 1.46
N GLY A 109 5.99 16.41 1.98
CA GLY A 109 5.15 15.22 2.08
C GLY A 109 4.56 14.73 0.76
N PHE A 110 4.54 15.57 -0.29
CA PHE A 110 3.85 15.29 -1.53
C PHE A 110 4.75 15.12 -2.76
N ASN A 111 6.04 15.30 -2.63
CA ASN A 111 7.00 15.26 -3.74
C ASN A 111 6.91 13.98 -4.59
N ASP A 112 6.65 12.86 -3.94
CA ASP A 112 6.54 11.56 -4.59
C ASP A 112 5.09 11.12 -4.78
N VAL A 113 4.23 11.26 -3.75
CA VAL A 113 2.93 10.60 -3.75
C VAL A 113 1.96 11.25 -4.72
N VAL A 114 1.92 12.60 -4.80
CA VAL A 114 1.00 13.29 -5.69
C VAL A 114 1.34 13.04 -7.16
N PRO A 115 2.58 13.17 -7.64
CA PRO A 115 2.89 12.83 -9.03
C PRO A 115 2.70 11.36 -9.38
N ARG A 116 2.91 10.43 -8.42
CA ARG A 116 2.94 8.99 -8.66
C ARG A 116 1.66 8.26 -8.27
N PHE A 117 0.69 8.91 -7.68
CA PHE A 117 -0.56 8.24 -7.31
C PHE A 117 -1.24 7.64 -8.54
N GLN A 118 -1.37 8.44 -9.59
CA GLN A 118 -2.04 8.09 -10.85
C GLN A 118 -1.16 7.21 -11.77
N SER A 119 -0.23 6.44 -11.21
CA SER A 119 0.59 5.51 -11.97
C SER A 119 0.27 4.07 -11.58
N PHE A 120 0.13 3.22 -12.59
CA PHE A 120 -0.12 1.80 -12.44
C PHE A 120 0.93 0.98 -13.18
N GLY A 121 1.57 0.04 -12.49
CA GLY A 121 2.65 -0.77 -13.05
C GLY A 121 3.89 0.06 -13.40
N ARG A 122 4.51 -0.27 -14.54
CA ARG A 122 5.68 0.45 -15.08
C ARG A 122 5.32 1.65 -15.95
N ASP A 123 4.05 1.75 -16.35
CA ASP A 123 3.55 2.84 -17.18
C ASP A 123 3.06 3.98 -16.29
N SER A 124 3.81 5.07 -16.26
CA SER A 124 3.46 6.26 -15.48
C SER A 124 2.49 7.20 -16.19
N ASN A 125 2.19 6.96 -17.48
CA ASN A 125 1.44 7.91 -18.31
C ASN A 125 -0.01 7.53 -18.56
N THR A 126 -0.37 6.24 -18.46
CA THR A 126 -1.72 5.74 -18.80
C THR A 126 -2.83 6.47 -18.05
N LEU A 127 -2.60 6.86 -16.80
CA LEU A 127 -3.59 7.55 -15.95
C LEU A 127 -3.17 8.98 -15.60
N LYS A 128 -2.22 9.56 -16.33
CA LYS A 128 -1.78 10.94 -16.07
C LYS A 128 -2.96 11.90 -16.19
N ASN A 129 -3.18 12.70 -15.16
CA ASN A 129 -4.28 13.66 -15.05
C ASN A 129 -5.70 13.05 -15.18
N HIS A 130 -5.81 11.73 -14.98
CA HIS A 130 -7.10 11.06 -15.11
C HIS A 130 -8.06 11.38 -13.94
N PHE A 131 -7.55 11.36 -12.70
CA PHE A 131 -8.34 11.57 -11.49
C PHE A 131 -8.19 12.97 -10.91
N TYR A 132 -7.05 13.57 -11.10
CA TYR A 132 -6.80 14.97 -10.73
C TYR A 132 -5.66 15.56 -11.53
N GLU A 133 -5.71 16.87 -11.64
CA GLU A 133 -4.62 17.72 -12.05
C GLU A 133 -4.04 18.42 -10.82
N PHE A 134 -2.76 18.82 -10.87
CA PHE A 134 -2.15 19.53 -9.75
C PHE A 134 -1.16 20.60 -10.23
N ASP A 135 -1.14 21.70 -9.50
CA ASP A 135 -0.08 22.70 -9.52
C ASP A 135 0.67 22.56 -8.19
N HIS A 136 1.91 22.04 -8.27
CA HIS A 136 2.67 21.67 -7.08
C HIS A 136 2.86 22.88 -6.14
N GLY A 137 2.56 22.69 -4.88
CA GLY A 137 2.62 23.75 -3.88
C GLY A 137 1.42 24.71 -3.87
N LYS A 138 0.48 24.62 -4.83
CA LYS A 138 -0.68 25.51 -4.90
C LYS A 138 -2.01 24.79 -4.71
N LYS A 139 -2.34 23.82 -5.57
CA LYS A 139 -3.63 23.15 -5.53
C LYS A 139 -3.66 21.80 -6.24
N ILE A 140 -4.66 20.99 -5.90
CA ILE A 140 -5.15 19.85 -6.66
C ILE A 140 -6.55 20.16 -7.16
N ILE A 141 -6.88 19.78 -8.40
CA ILE A 141 -8.21 19.88 -8.99
C ILE A 141 -8.67 18.48 -9.35
N LEU A 142 -9.72 18.00 -8.69
CA LEU A 142 -10.33 16.71 -9.00
C LEU A 142 -11.03 16.79 -10.36
N THR A 143 -10.79 15.79 -11.20
CA THR A 143 -11.44 15.69 -12.52
C THR A 143 -12.84 15.10 -12.39
N ASN A 144 -13.62 15.19 -13.47
CA ASN A 144 -14.94 14.54 -13.55
C ASN A 144 -14.84 13.01 -13.33
N ASN A 145 -13.73 12.37 -13.72
CA ASN A 145 -13.50 10.95 -13.49
C ASN A 145 -13.45 10.59 -12.00
N PHE A 146 -12.89 11.46 -11.16
CA PHE A 146 -12.91 11.27 -9.72
C PHE A 146 -14.25 11.68 -9.12
N LEU A 147 -14.83 12.78 -9.59
CA LEU A 147 -16.08 13.34 -9.07
C LEU A 147 -17.31 12.51 -9.43
N SER A 148 -17.24 11.70 -10.50
CA SER A 148 -18.34 10.80 -10.91
C SER A 148 -18.47 9.56 -10.03
N LEU A 149 -17.50 9.27 -9.16
CA LEU A 149 -17.60 8.16 -8.21
C LEU A 149 -18.74 8.42 -7.22
N THR A 150 -19.58 7.43 -7.05
CA THR A 150 -20.68 7.47 -6.07
C THR A 150 -20.16 7.44 -4.64
N SER A 151 -20.99 7.88 -3.69
CA SER A 151 -20.63 7.82 -2.27
C SER A 151 -20.35 6.40 -1.81
N THR A 152 -21.07 5.40 -2.33
CA THR A 152 -20.86 3.98 -2.02
C THR A 152 -19.51 3.51 -2.53
N GLU A 153 -19.17 3.80 -3.80
CA GLU A 153 -17.85 3.45 -4.37
C GLU A 153 -16.69 4.10 -3.61
N ILE A 154 -16.86 5.37 -3.22
CA ILE A 154 -15.85 6.07 -2.40
C ILE A 154 -15.68 5.40 -1.03
N ASP A 155 -16.75 4.93 -0.39
CA ASP A 155 -16.65 4.25 0.91
C ASP A 155 -16.01 2.88 0.78
N GLU A 156 -16.38 2.08 -0.20
CA GLU A 156 -15.74 0.80 -0.49
C GLU A 156 -14.24 0.95 -0.79
N LEU A 157 -13.87 1.92 -1.62
CA LEU A 157 -12.47 2.21 -1.93
C LEU A 157 -11.69 2.72 -0.71
N LYS A 158 -12.34 3.44 0.22
CA LYS A 158 -11.74 3.84 1.50
C LYS A 158 -11.44 2.64 2.39
N ASP A 159 -12.36 1.68 2.46
CA ASP A 159 -12.16 0.45 3.23
C ASP A 159 -11.01 -0.39 2.64
N GLN A 160 -10.94 -0.50 1.31
CA GLN A 160 -9.81 -1.13 0.63
C GLN A 160 -8.49 -0.39 0.88
N ALA A 161 -8.50 0.95 0.83
CA ALA A 161 -7.32 1.76 1.16
C ALA A 161 -6.89 1.58 2.62
N GLU A 162 -7.86 1.46 3.56
CA GLU A 162 -7.56 1.20 4.97
C GLU A 162 -6.97 -0.19 5.16
N MET A 163 -7.56 -1.21 4.54
CA MET A 163 -7.03 -2.57 4.55
C MET A 163 -5.59 -2.60 4.01
N LYS A 164 -5.35 -1.96 2.85
CA LYS A 164 -4.00 -1.89 2.25
C LYS A 164 -3.02 -1.14 3.14
N HIS A 165 -3.44 -0.06 3.78
CA HIS A 165 -2.63 0.71 4.73
C HIS A 165 -2.19 -0.17 5.90
N ASN A 166 -3.14 -0.87 6.55
CA ASN A 166 -2.89 -1.79 7.67
C ASN A 166 -1.93 -2.92 7.28
N MET A 167 -2.13 -3.52 6.10
CA MET A 167 -1.28 -4.59 5.58
C MET A 167 0.16 -4.12 5.36
N LEU A 168 0.35 -2.93 4.78
CA LEU A 168 1.68 -2.36 4.55
C LEU A 168 2.40 -2.04 5.87
N GLU A 169 1.70 -1.43 6.85
CA GLU A 169 2.27 -1.17 8.18
C GLU A 169 2.71 -2.45 8.88
N GLY A 170 1.87 -3.50 8.84
CA GLY A 170 2.21 -4.81 9.39
C GLY A 170 3.46 -5.41 8.72
N ALA A 171 3.52 -5.37 7.40
CA ALA A 171 4.67 -5.86 6.64
C ALA A 171 5.96 -5.08 6.96
N TYR A 172 5.87 -3.75 7.08
CA TYR A 172 7.03 -2.91 7.42
C TYR A 172 7.47 -3.07 8.86
N LEU A 173 6.54 -3.32 9.79
CA LEU A 173 6.85 -3.63 11.17
C LEU A 173 7.65 -4.93 11.28
N ILE A 174 7.17 -6.01 10.68
CA ILE A 174 7.86 -7.30 10.63
C ILE A 174 9.25 -7.15 10.02
N LYS A 175 9.37 -6.41 8.92
CA LYS A 175 10.65 -6.16 8.28
C LYS A 175 11.63 -5.41 9.17
N ARG A 176 11.15 -4.40 9.89
CA ARG A 176 11.96 -3.60 10.81
C ARG A 176 12.41 -4.42 12.01
N ASP A 177 11.51 -5.17 12.61
CA ASP A 177 11.80 -5.96 13.81
C ASP A 177 12.77 -7.10 13.50
N ASN A 178 12.57 -7.79 12.38
CA ASN A 178 13.52 -8.80 11.91
C ASN A 178 14.88 -8.20 11.61
N PHE A 179 14.92 -6.97 11.10
CA PHE A 179 16.18 -6.29 10.83
C PHE A 179 16.90 -5.87 12.11
N VAL A 180 16.18 -5.39 13.13
CA VAL A 180 16.74 -5.01 14.43
C VAL A 180 17.28 -6.25 15.18
N LEU A 181 16.54 -7.34 15.13
CA LEU A 181 16.93 -8.60 15.78
C LEU A 181 18.19 -9.24 15.16
N GLU A 182 18.45 -8.99 13.87
CA GLU A 182 19.56 -9.57 13.14
C GLU A 182 20.65 -8.53 12.75
N ASN A 183 20.73 -7.41 13.46
CA ASN A 183 21.64 -6.32 13.09
C ASN A 183 23.10 -6.77 12.99
N ASP A 184 23.53 -7.68 13.88
CA ASP A 184 24.86 -8.29 13.85
C ASP A 184 25.05 -9.28 12.68
N LYS A 185 23.95 -9.70 12.05
CA LYS A 185 23.90 -10.64 10.92
C LYS A 185 23.38 -10.00 9.64
N ARG A 186 23.56 -8.72 9.48
CA ARG A 186 23.03 -7.92 8.36
C ARG A 186 23.26 -8.56 6.98
N ALA A 187 24.44 -9.10 6.74
CA ALA A 187 24.78 -9.78 5.50
C ALA A 187 23.97 -11.08 5.32
N ILE A 188 23.70 -11.81 6.40
CA ILE A 188 22.91 -13.04 6.40
C ILE A 188 21.44 -12.75 6.16
N TYR A 189 20.91 -11.67 6.75
CA TYR A 189 19.52 -11.23 6.53
C TYR A 189 19.26 -10.84 5.07
N LEU A 190 20.12 -10.01 4.48
CA LEU A 190 20.02 -9.62 3.07
C LEU A 190 20.16 -10.83 2.14
N LYS A 191 20.97 -11.81 2.51
CA LYS A 191 21.17 -13.05 1.76
C LYS A 191 19.96 -13.99 1.89
N LYS A 192 19.43 -14.17 3.10
CA LYS A 192 18.23 -14.97 3.37
C LYS A 192 16.97 -14.39 2.71
N GLY A 193 16.84 -13.08 2.65
CA GLY A 193 15.71 -12.43 2.01
C GLY A 193 15.67 -12.59 0.48
N THR A 194 16.80 -12.98 -0.14
CA THR A 194 16.93 -13.21 -1.58
C THR A 194 16.94 -14.70 -1.94
N GLU A 195 17.31 -15.59 -1.03
CA GLU A 195 17.32 -17.03 -1.29
C GLU A 195 15.90 -17.60 -1.18
N ARG A 196 15.40 -18.19 -2.26
CA ARG A 196 14.20 -19.03 -2.22
C ARG A 196 14.53 -20.29 -1.42
N LYS A 197 13.91 -20.44 -0.26
CA LYS A 197 13.90 -21.73 0.42
C LYS A 197 13.07 -22.72 -0.40
N ASP A 198 13.51 -23.95 -0.44
CA ASP A 198 12.67 -25.04 -0.92
C ASP A 198 11.54 -25.26 0.09
N LEU A 199 10.31 -25.00 -0.34
CA LEU A 199 9.10 -25.17 0.46
C LEU A 199 8.43 -26.54 0.21
N SER A 200 9.08 -27.44 -0.53
CA SER A 200 8.53 -28.77 -0.86
C SER A 200 8.15 -29.58 0.40
N ASN A 201 8.90 -29.41 1.48
CA ASN A 201 8.62 -30.08 2.75
C ASN A 201 7.30 -29.66 3.40
N GLN A 202 6.75 -28.49 3.05
CA GLN A 202 5.48 -28.00 3.58
C GLN A 202 4.29 -28.38 2.71
N ARG A 203 4.54 -28.87 1.49
CA ARG A 203 3.49 -29.20 0.52
C ARG A 203 2.52 -30.24 1.05
N GLU A 204 3.03 -31.31 1.62
CA GLU A 204 2.21 -32.42 2.13
C GLU A 204 1.26 -31.96 3.23
N PHE A 205 1.78 -31.20 4.18
CA PHE A 205 0.99 -30.58 5.24
C PHE A 205 -0.07 -29.63 4.71
N LEU A 206 0.32 -28.71 3.84
CA LEU A 206 -0.60 -27.72 3.26
C LEU A 206 -1.66 -28.37 2.37
N THR A 207 -1.29 -29.38 1.60
CA THR A 207 -2.25 -30.15 0.77
C THR A 207 -3.29 -30.85 1.65
N ALA A 208 -2.87 -31.47 2.74
CA ALA A 208 -3.78 -32.10 3.70
C ALA A 208 -4.68 -31.06 4.40
N TYR A 209 -4.09 -29.93 4.83
CA TYR A 209 -4.81 -28.83 5.46
C TYR A 209 -5.87 -28.23 4.55
N GLN A 210 -5.60 -28.11 3.23
CA GLN A 210 -6.54 -27.61 2.21
C GLN A 210 -7.56 -28.68 1.75
N GLY A 211 -7.54 -29.90 2.30
CA GLY A 211 -8.44 -30.99 1.89
C GLY A 211 -8.19 -31.47 0.47
N ASN A 212 -6.96 -31.40 -0.02
CA ASN A 212 -6.57 -31.73 -1.39
C ASN A 212 -7.25 -30.86 -2.47
N ILE A 213 -7.59 -29.62 -2.12
CA ILE A 213 -8.26 -28.67 -3.03
C ILE A 213 -7.30 -27.52 -3.36
N CYS A 214 -7.19 -27.17 -4.65
CA CYS A 214 -6.45 -26.02 -5.10
C CYS A 214 -7.03 -24.72 -4.52
N PHE A 215 -6.21 -23.91 -3.88
CA PHE A 215 -6.64 -22.64 -3.30
C PHE A 215 -7.19 -21.65 -4.34
N LEU A 216 -6.66 -21.67 -5.57
CA LEU A 216 -7.02 -20.67 -6.59
C LEU A 216 -8.29 -21.02 -7.36
N CYS A 217 -8.48 -22.29 -7.72
CA CYS A 217 -9.59 -22.70 -8.59
C CYS A 217 -10.62 -23.63 -7.94
N GLY A 218 -10.37 -24.11 -6.71
CA GLY A 218 -11.27 -25.00 -5.99
C GLY A 218 -11.34 -26.44 -6.54
N GLN A 219 -10.51 -26.81 -7.52
CA GLN A 219 -10.46 -28.16 -8.07
C GLN A 219 -9.55 -29.07 -7.21
N HIS A 220 -9.77 -30.39 -7.27
CA HIS A 220 -8.92 -31.35 -6.59
C HIS A 220 -7.51 -31.35 -7.15
N LEU A 221 -6.52 -31.32 -6.25
CA LEU A 221 -5.11 -31.49 -6.57
C LEU A 221 -4.86 -32.98 -6.91
N VAL A 222 -4.30 -33.24 -8.08
CA VAL A 222 -4.03 -34.59 -8.54
C VAL A 222 -2.81 -35.16 -7.81
N LYS A 223 -2.95 -36.37 -7.26
CA LYS A 223 -1.96 -37.01 -6.37
C LYS A 223 -0.52 -37.15 -6.93
N ASN A 224 -0.35 -37.05 -8.25
CA ASN A 224 0.92 -37.19 -8.95
C ASN A 224 1.44 -35.87 -9.57
N GLU A 225 0.72 -34.78 -9.42
CA GLU A 225 1.19 -33.47 -9.89
C GLU A 225 1.95 -32.76 -8.77
N THR A 226 3.12 -32.25 -9.10
CA THR A 226 3.91 -31.39 -8.20
C THR A 226 3.28 -30.02 -8.11
N ALA A 227 2.16 -29.92 -7.40
CA ALA A 227 1.52 -28.63 -7.14
C ALA A 227 2.48 -27.69 -6.39
N PRO A 228 2.75 -26.49 -6.91
CA PRO A 228 3.65 -25.53 -6.27
C PRO A 228 3.08 -25.02 -4.94
N VAL A 229 3.98 -24.72 -4.01
CA VAL A 229 3.66 -23.96 -2.80
C VAL A 229 3.83 -22.48 -3.11
N GLU A 230 2.75 -21.72 -2.95
CA GLU A 230 2.71 -20.30 -3.27
C GLU A 230 2.47 -19.45 -2.02
N HIS A 231 2.94 -18.21 -2.05
CA HIS A 231 2.65 -17.25 -0.98
C HIS A 231 1.34 -16.52 -1.26
N LEU A 232 0.40 -16.54 -0.31
CA LEU A 232 -0.85 -15.76 -0.35
C LEU A 232 -0.55 -14.27 -0.43
N LEU A 233 0.31 -13.79 0.43
CA LEU A 233 0.87 -12.45 0.37
C LEU A 233 2.30 -12.55 -0.16
N GLN A 234 2.55 -11.86 -1.25
CA GLN A 234 3.83 -11.96 -1.97
C GLN A 234 5.04 -11.82 -1.04
N ARG A 235 6.03 -12.70 -1.17
CA ARG A 235 7.21 -12.76 -0.31
C ARG A 235 7.99 -11.44 -0.21
N HIS A 236 7.97 -10.62 -1.27
CA HIS A 236 8.62 -9.30 -1.22
C HIS A 236 7.89 -8.30 -0.30
N ILE A 237 6.66 -8.60 0.10
CA ILE A 237 5.89 -7.80 1.06
C ILE A 237 6.17 -8.27 2.48
N LEU A 238 6.08 -9.58 2.74
CA LEU A 238 6.18 -10.14 4.09
C LEU A 238 7.55 -10.75 4.42
N GLN A 239 8.35 -11.10 3.45
CA GLN A 239 9.72 -11.65 3.59
C GLN A 239 9.87 -12.82 4.57
N HIS A 240 8.84 -13.65 4.74
CA HIS A 240 8.88 -14.86 5.55
C HIS A 240 8.06 -15.99 4.90
N ASP A 241 8.37 -17.22 5.30
CA ASP A 241 7.78 -18.45 4.78
C ASP A 241 6.94 -19.15 5.89
N GLN A 242 6.13 -18.38 6.63
CA GLN A 242 5.26 -18.96 7.65
C GLN A 242 4.03 -19.60 7.01
N GLU A 243 3.58 -20.72 7.59
CA GLU A 243 2.53 -21.59 7.05
C GLU A 243 1.22 -20.89 6.73
N TRP A 244 0.82 -19.92 7.56
CA TRP A 244 -0.40 -19.14 7.34
C TRP A 244 -0.38 -18.27 6.07
N ASN A 245 0.82 -18.02 5.52
CA ASN A 245 1.00 -17.26 4.28
C ASN A 245 1.27 -18.17 3.07
N LEU A 246 1.19 -19.46 3.24
CA LEU A 246 1.48 -20.44 2.20
C LEU A 246 0.21 -21.20 1.81
N THR A 247 0.15 -21.56 0.54
CA THR A 247 -0.94 -22.34 -0.03
C THR A 247 -0.44 -23.23 -1.16
N VAL A 248 -1.19 -24.26 -1.49
CA VAL A 248 -0.91 -25.14 -2.63
C VAL A 248 -1.91 -24.85 -3.74
N SER A 249 -1.40 -24.68 -4.94
CA SER A 249 -2.21 -24.44 -6.14
C SER A 249 -1.62 -25.19 -7.34
N HIS A 250 -2.37 -25.36 -8.42
CA HIS A 250 -1.89 -25.84 -9.73
C HIS A 250 -2.08 -24.79 -10.80
#